data_8396d1a4e18953d748aba55145472e8e
#
_entry.id   8396d1a4e18953d748aba55145472e8e
#
_cell.length_a   1.000
_cell.length_b   1.000
_cell.length_c   1.000
_cell.angle_alpha   90.00
_cell.angle_beta   90.00
_cell.angle_gamma   90.00
#
_symmetry.space_group_name_H-M   'P 1'
#
loop_
_entity.id
_entity.type
_entity.pdbx_description
1 polymer ?
#
loop_
_entity_poly.entity_id
_entity_poly.type
_entity_poly.pdbx_seq_one_letter_code
_entity_poly.pdbx_strand_id
1 'polypeptide(L)'
;MEENLQGEIRTQDVADACYCSESALEKIFRHVSGLSVHEYLTKRRMTVAARMLAADKDRSVLDIALACGYATHESFTRAFKSVWNCNPSELRAKNDIFELFPRLYPPIQDGGTYMSERRHVDISEMYDLFVQRKNCYFVVCDINSLIPINKIAYKAGDIAIVESLNRMEREAGEDDIVFRIGGDEFVMLTASEDLSYAEGICERIKAYNGQPIVYEGQEIPLNLYIGTVKFDGTQIRYKDLFNQLHNRILEYKK
;
A
#
# COMPACT_ATOMS: atom_id res chain seq x y z
N MET A 1 -12.72 1.29 -10.51
CA MET A 1 -13.01 0.63 -9.21
C MET A 1 -12.86 1.57 -8.03
N GLU A 2 -11.70 2.17 -7.84
CA GLU A 2 -11.41 3.01 -6.65
C GLU A 2 -12.29 4.25 -6.52
N GLU A 3 -12.68 4.89 -7.60
CA GLU A 3 -13.57 6.05 -7.60
C GLU A 3 -15.02 5.69 -7.25
N ASN A 4 -15.38 4.43 -7.39
CA ASN A 4 -16.74 3.94 -7.19
C ASN A 4 -16.86 2.87 -6.09
N LEU A 5 -15.92 2.83 -5.13
CA LEU A 5 -15.90 1.82 -4.06
C LEU A 5 -17.21 1.72 -3.28
N GLN A 6 -17.96 2.81 -3.20
CA GLN A 6 -19.26 2.90 -2.51
C GLN A 6 -20.44 2.38 -3.35
N GLY A 7 -20.26 2.22 -4.66
CA GLY A 7 -21.29 1.75 -5.59
C GLY A 7 -21.37 0.22 -5.69
N GLU A 8 -22.41 -0.26 -6.33
CA GLU A 8 -22.46 -1.64 -6.78
C GLU A 8 -21.48 -1.83 -7.94
N ILE A 9 -20.35 -2.48 -7.68
CA ILE A 9 -19.37 -2.85 -8.72
C ILE A 9 -19.43 -4.37 -8.87
N ARG A 10 -19.78 -4.82 -10.07
CA ARG A 10 -19.69 -6.23 -10.46
C ARG A 10 -18.41 -6.47 -11.23
N THR A 11 -17.89 -7.69 -11.17
CA THR A 11 -16.69 -8.08 -11.95
C THR A 11 -16.92 -7.83 -13.45
N GLN A 12 -18.16 -8.05 -13.94
CA GLN A 12 -18.54 -7.78 -15.32
C GLN A 12 -18.38 -6.30 -15.70
N ASP A 13 -18.81 -5.36 -14.83
CA ASP A 13 -18.69 -3.91 -15.09
C ASP A 13 -17.23 -3.48 -15.27
N VAL A 14 -16.35 -4.13 -14.50
CA VAL A 14 -14.89 -3.90 -14.60
C VAL A 14 -14.33 -4.51 -15.88
N ALA A 15 -14.78 -5.72 -16.25
CA ALA A 15 -14.36 -6.41 -17.46
C ALA A 15 -14.78 -5.63 -18.70
N ASP A 16 -16.02 -5.12 -18.73
CA ASP A 16 -16.55 -4.29 -19.82
C ASP A 16 -15.74 -2.99 -19.96
N ALA A 17 -15.40 -2.33 -18.85
CA ALA A 17 -14.55 -1.13 -18.84
C ALA A 17 -13.11 -1.41 -19.33
N CYS A 18 -12.64 -2.65 -19.18
CA CYS A 18 -11.32 -3.08 -19.65
C CYS A 18 -11.37 -3.75 -21.04
N TYR A 19 -12.53 -3.78 -21.70
CA TYR A 19 -12.74 -4.42 -23.00
C TYR A 19 -12.29 -5.89 -23.04
N CYS A 20 -12.50 -6.64 -21.94
CA CYS A 20 -12.13 -8.04 -21.85
C CYS A 20 -13.26 -8.88 -21.25
N SER A 21 -13.13 -10.21 -21.33
CA SER A 21 -14.09 -11.10 -20.65
C SER A 21 -13.83 -11.13 -19.15
N GLU A 22 -14.88 -11.38 -18.36
CA GLU A 22 -14.78 -11.54 -16.90
C GLU A 22 -13.74 -12.59 -16.50
N SER A 23 -13.68 -13.71 -17.23
CA SER A 23 -12.69 -14.76 -17.01
C SER A 23 -11.25 -14.30 -17.30
N ALA A 24 -11.05 -13.47 -18.33
CA ALA A 24 -9.74 -12.90 -18.63
C ALA A 24 -9.32 -11.88 -17.56
N LEU A 25 -10.24 -11.00 -17.16
CA LEU A 25 -10.03 -10.06 -16.07
C LEU A 25 -9.61 -10.78 -14.79
N GLU A 26 -10.37 -11.79 -14.34
CA GLU A 26 -10.09 -12.53 -13.11
C GLU A 26 -8.71 -13.22 -13.16
N LYS A 27 -8.33 -13.79 -14.30
CA LYS A 27 -6.99 -14.40 -14.47
C LYS A 27 -5.88 -13.35 -14.36
N ILE A 28 -6.00 -12.26 -15.10
CA ILE A 28 -5.03 -11.17 -15.10
C ILE A 28 -4.95 -10.57 -13.69
N PHE A 29 -6.09 -10.24 -13.09
CA PHE A 29 -6.16 -9.60 -11.79
C PHE A 29 -5.55 -10.48 -10.69
N ARG A 30 -5.82 -11.79 -10.68
CA ARG A 30 -5.19 -12.75 -9.77
C ARG A 30 -3.71 -12.90 -10.01
N HIS A 31 -3.28 -12.89 -11.27
CA HIS A 31 -1.86 -12.98 -11.62
C HIS A 31 -1.11 -11.75 -11.10
N VAL A 32 -1.71 -10.57 -11.25
CA VAL A 32 -1.16 -9.27 -10.91
C VAL A 32 -1.18 -8.99 -9.39
N SER A 33 -2.32 -9.21 -8.74
CA SER A 33 -2.54 -8.80 -7.34
C SER A 33 -2.54 -9.95 -6.33
N GLY A 34 -2.54 -11.19 -6.81
CA GLY A 34 -2.76 -12.37 -5.98
C GLY A 34 -4.21 -12.51 -5.46
N LEU A 35 -5.11 -11.61 -5.85
CA LEU A 35 -6.49 -11.52 -5.36
C LEU A 35 -7.48 -11.62 -6.52
N SER A 36 -8.70 -12.06 -6.23
CA SER A 36 -9.83 -11.83 -7.14
C SER A 36 -10.25 -10.36 -7.09
N VAL A 37 -10.97 -9.91 -8.11
CA VAL A 37 -11.59 -8.57 -8.13
C VAL A 37 -12.46 -8.35 -6.90
N HIS A 38 -13.25 -9.35 -6.52
CA HIS A 38 -14.12 -9.30 -5.34
C HIS A 38 -13.35 -9.19 -4.03
N GLU A 39 -12.28 -9.99 -3.87
CA GLU A 39 -11.42 -9.93 -2.66
C GLU A 39 -10.75 -8.57 -2.54
N TYR A 40 -10.26 -8.01 -3.64
CA TYR A 40 -9.68 -6.67 -3.67
C TYR A 40 -10.69 -5.61 -3.25
N LEU A 41 -11.87 -5.59 -3.88
CA LEU A 41 -12.94 -4.65 -3.54
C LEU A 41 -13.34 -4.75 -2.06
N THR A 42 -13.47 -5.97 -1.54
CA THR A 42 -13.79 -6.21 -0.13
C THR A 42 -12.73 -5.62 0.79
N LYS A 43 -11.46 -5.91 0.54
CA LYS A 43 -10.34 -5.39 1.35
C LYS A 43 -10.26 -3.86 1.29
N ARG A 44 -10.47 -3.26 0.11
CA ARG A 44 -10.49 -1.80 -0.05
C ARG A 44 -11.65 -1.14 0.69
N ARG A 45 -12.85 -1.69 0.57
CA ARG A 45 -14.03 -1.19 1.30
C ARG A 45 -13.85 -1.29 2.81
N MET A 46 -13.28 -2.39 3.30
CA MET A 46 -12.99 -2.57 4.73
C MET A 46 -11.89 -1.63 5.23
N THR A 47 -10.94 -1.27 4.40
CA THR A 47 -9.94 -0.24 4.71
C THR A 47 -10.58 1.14 4.85
N VAL A 48 -11.47 1.52 3.92
CA VAL A 48 -12.22 2.78 4.00
C VAL A 48 -13.12 2.79 5.24
N ALA A 49 -13.80 1.68 5.53
CA ALA A 49 -14.64 1.52 6.71
C ALA A 49 -13.85 1.68 8.02
N ALA A 50 -12.67 1.07 8.12
CA ALA A 50 -11.80 1.20 9.28
C ALA A 50 -11.38 2.65 9.52
N ARG A 51 -11.04 3.39 8.45
CA ARG A 51 -10.73 4.82 8.52
C ARG A 51 -11.93 5.64 9.00
N MET A 52 -13.13 5.37 8.48
CA MET A 52 -14.34 6.07 8.91
C MET A 52 -14.67 5.80 10.38
N LEU A 53 -14.50 4.56 10.85
CA LEU A 53 -14.69 4.16 12.25
C LEU A 53 -13.74 4.89 13.21
N ALA A 54 -12.50 5.12 12.77
CA ALA A 54 -11.49 5.83 13.56
C ALA A 54 -11.69 7.35 13.55
N ALA A 55 -12.08 7.91 12.39
CA ALA A 55 -12.24 9.35 12.21
C ALA A 55 -13.50 9.91 12.90
N ASP A 56 -14.59 9.17 12.90
CA ASP A 56 -15.89 9.61 13.40
C ASP A 56 -16.46 8.56 14.38
N LYS A 57 -16.33 8.87 15.68
CA LYS A 57 -16.79 7.97 16.75
C LYS A 57 -18.30 7.96 16.91
N ASP A 58 -18.99 9.01 16.46
CA ASP A 58 -20.44 9.20 16.64
C ASP A 58 -21.24 8.61 15.47
N ARG A 59 -20.60 8.43 14.31
CA ARG A 59 -21.24 7.86 13.13
C ARG A 59 -21.64 6.41 13.35
N SER A 60 -22.90 6.06 13.03
CA SER A 60 -23.38 4.70 13.24
C SER A 60 -22.64 3.69 12.35
N VAL A 61 -22.48 2.45 12.84
CA VAL A 61 -21.86 1.36 12.04
C VAL A 61 -22.68 1.06 10.79
N LEU A 62 -24.02 1.26 10.85
CA LEU A 62 -24.90 1.09 9.71
C LEU A 62 -24.65 2.15 8.63
N ASP A 63 -24.47 3.42 9.02
CA ASP A 63 -24.18 4.50 8.07
C ASP A 63 -22.82 4.28 7.38
N ILE A 64 -21.85 3.73 8.12
CA ILE A 64 -20.55 3.36 7.55
C ILE A 64 -20.70 2.19 6.59
N ALA A 65 -21.50 1.18 6.93
CA ALA A 65 -21.79 0.03 6.06
C ALA A 65 -22.40 0.49 4.74
N LEU A 66 -23.43 1.35 4.80
CA LEU A 66 -24.07 1.92 3.62
C LEU A 66 -23.08 2.76 2.78
N ALA A 67 -22.27 3.59 3.43
CA ALA A 67 -21.23 4.37 2.76
C ALA A 67 -20.14 3.53 2.12
N CYS A 68 -19.94 2.29 2.55
CA CYS A 68 -19.01 1.32 1.96
C CYS A 68 -19.66 0.36 0.95
N GLY A 69 -20.91 0.63 0.56
CA GLY A 69 -21.63 -0.15 -0.46
C GLY A 69 -22.20 -1.49 0.04
N TYR A 70 -22.49 -1.62 1.34
CA TYR A 70 -23.17 -2.77 1.93
C TYR A 70 -24.62 -2.44 2.23
N ALA A 71 -25.52 -3.30 1.77
CA ALA A 71 -26.96 -3.10 1.96
C ALA A 71 -27.43 -3.40 3.39
N THR A 72 -26.70 -4.23 4.15
CA THR A 72 -27.07 -4.62 5.51
C THR A 72 -25.88 -4.59 6.47
N HIS A 73 -26.19 -4.34 7.75
CA HIS A 73 -25.21 -4.38 8.83
C HIS A 73 -24.54 -5.77 8.96
N GLU A 74 -25.31 -6.84 8.75
CA GLU A 74 -24.81 -8.21 8.89
C GLU A 74 -23.80 -8.56 7.81
N SER A 75 -24.08 -8.21 6.54
CA SER A 75 -23.16 -8.45 5.42
C SER A 75 -21.87 -7.65 5.60
N PHE A 76 -21.97 -6.40 6.03
CA PHE A 76 -20.84 -5.55 6.37
C PHE A 76 -19.99 -6.13 7.52
N THR A 77 -20.64 -6.48 8.64
CA THR A 77 -19.94 -7.01 9.82
C THR A 77 -19.21 -8.32 9.50
N ARG A 78 -19.82 -9.18 8.67
CA ARG A 78 -19.17 -10.42 8.21
C ARG A 78 -17.93 -10.13 7.37
N ALA A 79 -18.04 -9.23 6.40
CA ALA A 79 -16.91 -8.81 5.56
C ALA A 79 -15.82 -8.13 6.40
N PHE A 80 -16.21 -7.27 7.34
CA PHE A 80 -15.29 -6.59 8.24
C PHE A 80 -14.50 -7.57 9.10
N LYS A 81 -15.18 -8.53 9.71
CA LYS A 81 -14.56 -9.58 10.53
C LYS A 81 -13.64 -10.50 9.71
N SER A 82 -13.98 -10.78 8.44
CA SER A 82 -13.13 -11.59 7.56
C SER A 82 -11.81 -10.92 7.20
N VAL A 83 -11.77 -9.57 7.19
CA VAL A 83 -10.57 -8.79 6.88
C VAL A 83 -9.76 -8.43 8.12
N TRP A 84 -10.44 -8.02 9.20
CA TRP A 84 -9.80 -7.45 10.39
C TRP A 84 -9.78 -8.38 11.60
N ASN A 85 -10.35 -9.59 11.54
CA ASN A 85 -10.52 -10.54 12.64
C ASN A 85 -11.18 -9.95 13.90
N CYS A 86 -11.89 -8.84 13.78
CA CYS A 86 -12.63 -8.20 14.88
C CYS A 86 -13.91 -7.55 14.34
N ASN A 87 -14.82 -7.19 15.24
CA ASN A 87 -16.04 -6.47 14.86
C ASN A 87 -15.77 -4.96 14.68
N PRO A 88 -16.58 -4.24 13.89
CA PRO A 88 -16.43 -2.79 13.71
C PRO A 88 -16.40 -2.00 15.03
N SER A 89 -17.24 -2.37 15.99
CA SER A 89 -17.31 -1.73 17.31
C SER A 89 -16.07 -1.98 18.16
N GLU A 90 -15.46 -3.18 18.05
CA GLU A 90 -14.22 -3.53 18.73
C GLU A 90 -13.04 -2.72 18.19
N LEU A 91 -12.96 -2.57 16.86
CA LEU A 91 -11.92 -1.76 16.22
C LEU A 91 -12.05 -0.29 16.64
N ARG A 92 -13.27 0.26 16.66
CA ARG A 92 -13.54 1.63 17.13
C ARG A 92 -13.07 1.85 18.57
N ALA A 93 -13.30 0.86 19.46
CA ALA A 93 -12.94 0.95 20.87
C ALA A 93 -11.41 0.89 21.09
N LYS A 94 -10.71 0.05 20.31
CA LYS A 94 -9.26 -0.13 20.42
C LYS A 94 -8.47 1.04 19.84
N ASN A 95 -9.06 1.79 18.91
CA ASN A 95 -8.41 2.88 18.17
C ASN A 95 -7.10 2.46 17.44
N ASP A 96 -6.91 1.16 17.27
CA ASP A 96 -5.75 0.54 16.62
C ASP A 96 -6.15 0.18 15.19
N ILE A 97 -5.71 0.97 14.21
CA ILE A 97 -5.85 0.61 12.80
C ILE A 97 -4.54 -0.03 12.38
N PHE A 98 -4.52 -1.35 12.40
CA PHE A 98 -3.43 -2.14 11.86
C PHE A 98 -3.68 -2.39 10.39
N GLU A 99 -2.66 -2.31 9.56
CA GLU A 99 -2.60 -2.79 8.17
C GLU A 99 -3.77 -2.38 7.25
N LEU A 100 -3.81 -1.11 6.87
CA LEU A 100 -4.72 -0.66 5.82
C LEU A 100 -4.32 -1.29 4.48
N PHE A 101 -5.23 -2.02 3.84
CA PHE A 101 -4.97 -2.60 2.52
C PHE A 101 -4.80 -1.47 1.48
N PRO A 102 -3.67 -1.39 0.75
CA PRO A 102 -3.36 -0.29 -0.13
C PRO A 102 -4.26 -0.28 -1.36
N ARG A 103 -4.43 0.90 -1.94
CA ARG A 103 -5.01 1.08 -3.26
C ARG A 103 -4.03 0.57 -4.31
N LEU A 104 -4.49 -0.24 -5.26
CA LEU A 104 -3.76 -0.49 -6.48
C LEU A 104 -3.89 0.76 -7.36
N TYR A 105 -2.81 1.46 -7.58
CA TYR A 105 -2.80 2.60 -8.50
C TYR A 105 -2.63 2.07 -9.92
N PRO A 106 -3.52 2.43 -10.86
CA PRO A 106 -3.18 2.32 -12.27
C PRO A 106 -2.01 3.26 -12.56
N PRO A 107 -1.16 2.97 -13.55
CA PRO A 107 -0.25 3.98 -14.09
C PRO A 107 -1.08 5.18 -14.51
N ILE A 108 -0.81 6.35 -13.92
CA ILE A 108 -1.59 7.57 -14.17
C ILE A 108 -1.26 8.04 -15.57
N GLN A 109 -2.22 7.99 -16.48
CA GLN A 109 -2.25 8.85 -17.65
C GLN A 109 -2.89 10.17 -17.22
N ASP A 110 -2.17 11.24 -17.48
CA ASP A 110 -2.52 12.65 -17.36
C ASP A 110 -2.23 13.38 -16.03
N GLY A 111 -1.20 14.20 -16.09
CA GLY A 111 -1.15 15.57 -15.52
C GLY A 111 -0.85 15.73 -14.05
N GLY A 112 -0.68 14.68 -13.30
CA GLY A 112 -0.29 14.73 -11.90
C GLY A 112 1.08 14.07 -11.68
N THR A 113 2.08 14.87 -11.45
CA THR A 113 3.48 14.53 -11.17
C THR A 113 3.64 13.70 -9.89
N TYR A 114 3.29 12.42 -9.88
CA TYR A 114 3.49 11.56 -8.71
C TYR A 114 3.83 10.11 -9.03
N MET A 115 4.40 9.84 -10.19
CA MET A 115 5.17 8.60 -10.40
C MET A 115 6.44 8.98 -11.13
N SER A 116 7.56 8.43 -10.68
CA SER A 116 8.87 8.71 -11.23
C SER A 116 8.85 8.63 -12.75
N GLU A 117 9.60 9.47 -13.41
CA GLU A 117 9.95 9.36 -14.84
C GLU A 117 10.73 8.07 -15.14
N ARG A 118 11.01 7.27 -14.09
CA ARG A 118 11.72 6.00 -14.15
C ARG A 118 10.72 4.87 -14.42
N ARG A 119 11.08 4.00 -15.31
CA ARG A 119 10.46 2.75 -15.79
C ARG A 119 9.15 2.35 -15.10
N HIS A 120 8.04 2.51 -15.78
CA HIS A 120 6.82 1.77 -15.48
C HIS A 120 7.09 0.27 -15.69
N VAL A 121 7.24 -0.46 -14.61
CA VAL A 121 7.34 -1.92 -14.68
C VAL A 121 5.92 -2.47 -14.66
N ASP A 122 5.50 -3.08 -15.76
CA ASP A 122 4.30 -3.92 -15.79
C ASP A 122 4.49 -5.05 -14.77
N ILE A 123 3.42 -5.44 -14.08
CA ILE A 123 3.50 -6.48 -13.04
C ILE A 123 3.89 -7.84 -13.61
N SER A 124 3.61 -8.13 -14.87
CA SER A 124 4.16 -9.29 -15.57
C SER A 124 5.68 -9.23 -15.67
N GLU A 125 6.23 -8.03 -15.90
CA GLU A 125 7.67 -7.78 -15.88
C GLU A 125 8.26 -7.87 -14.46
N MET A 126 7.51 -7.55 -13.41
CA MET A 126 7.97 -7.69 -12.02
C MET A 126 8.27 -9.15 -11.66
N TYR A 127 7.49 -10.12 -12.15
CA TYR A 127 7.81 -11.52 -11.93
C TYR A 127 9.15 -11.91 -12.55
N ASP A 128 9.37 -11.53 -13.80
CA ASP A 128 10.62 -11.78 -14.50
C ASP A 128 11.80 -11.07 -13.83
N LEU A 129 11.58 -9.86 -13.34
CA LEU A 129 12.56 -9.09 -12.58
C LEU A 129 12.92 -9.74 -11.24
N PHE A 130 11.95 -10.27 -10.52
CA PHE A 130 12.20 -11.02 -9.28
C PHE A 130 13.02 -12.30 -9.56
N VAL A 131 12.71 -13.01 -10.64
CA VAL A 131 13.49 -14.19 -11.05
C VAL A 131 14.93 -13.83 -11.43
N GLN A 132 15.11 -12.72 -12.16
CA GLN A 132 16.42 -12.23 -12.60
C GLN A 132 17.26 -11.67 -11.45
N ARG A 133 16.63 -11.11 -10.42
CA ARG A 133 17.27 -10.45 -9.27
C ARG A 133 17.36 -11.31 -8.02
N LYS A 134 17.40 -12.61 -8.21
CA LYS A 134 17.71 -13.54 -7.12
C LYS A 134 19.06 -13.17 -6.48
N ASN A 135 19.09 -13.14 -5.15
CA ASN A 135 20.20 -12.71 -4.29
C ASN A 135 20.42 -11.19 -4.19
N CYS A 136 19.69 -10.36 -4.94
CA CYS A 136 19.70 -8.91 -4.72
C CYS A 136 19.05 -8.54 -3.38
N TYR A 137 19.20 -7.30 -2.98
CA TYR A 137 18.62 -6.80 -1.73
C TYR A 137 17.38 -5.95 -1.98
N PHE A 138 16.43 -6.05 -1.06
CA PHE A 138 15.40 -5.04 -0.89
C PHE A 138 15.86 -4.02 0.15
N VAL A 139 15.61 -2.74 -0.13
CA VAL A 139 15.52 -1.69 0.88
C VAL A 139 14.06 -1.55 1.24
N VAL A 140 13.73 -1.72 2.52
CA VAL A 140 12.36 -1.63 3.04
C VAL A 140 12.22 -0.35 3.85
N CYS A 141 11.12 0.37 3.64
CA CYS A 141 10.81 1.62 4.33
C CYS A 141 9.39 1.61 4.86
N ASP A 142 9.20 2.28 6.01
CA ASP A 142 7.90 2.50 6.62
C ASP A 142 7.84 3.90 7.22
N ILE A 143 6.70 4.58 7.10
CA ILE A 143 6.53 5.91 7.66
C ILE A 143 6.35 5.81 9.17
N ASN A 144 7.29 6.38 9.92
CA ASN A 144 7.15 6.50 11.37
C ASN A 144 5.98 7.43 11.69
N SER A 145 4.95 6.88 12.32
CA SER A 145 3.83 7.66 12.85
C SER A 145 2.94 8.32 11.77
N LEU A 146 2.60 7.61 10.69
CA LEU A 146 1.62 8.10 9.69
C LEU A 146 0.26 8.44 10.33
N ILE A 147 -0.18 7.71 11.36
CA ILE A 147 -1.46 7.95 12.06
C ILE A 147 -1.54 9.35 12.68
N PRO A 148 -0.56 9.84 13.45
CA PRO A 148 -0.52 11.23 13.90
C PRO A 148 -0.57 12.26 12.78
N ILE A 149 0.12 12.02 11.66
CA ILE A 149 0.08 12.91 10.49
C ILE A 149 -1.33 12.94 9.88
N ASN A 150 -1.98 11.79 9.74
CA ASN A 150 -3.36 11.68 9.26
C ASN A 150 -4.38 12.36 10.19
N LYS A 151 -4.08 12.50 11.50
CA LYS A 151 -4.92 13.24 12.44
C LYS A 151 -4.90 14.75 12.21
N ILE A 152 -3.82 15.28 11.65
CA ILE A 152 -3.76 16.69 11.23
C ILE A 152 -4.69 16.88 10.03
N ALA A 153 -4.47 16.12 8.97
CA ALA A 153 -5.33 16.04 7.80
C ALA A 153 -4.97 14.79 6.97
N TYR A 154 -5.95 14.18 6.31
CA TYR A 154 -5.66 13.08 5.38
C TYR A 154 -4.73 13.49 4.24
N LYS A 155 -4.87 14.74 3.74
CA LYS A 155 -3.97 15.30 2.72
C LYS A 155 -2.52 15.41 3.21
N ALA A 156 -2.29 15.68 4.49
CA ALA A 156 -0.94 15.69 5.06
C ALA A 156 -0.33 14.28 5.03
N GLY A 157 -1.12 13.25 5.33
CA GLY A 157 -0.71 11.86 5.18
C GLY A 157 -0.41 11.47 3.73
N ASP A 158 -1.23 11.93 2.78
CA ASP A 158 -0.97 11.69 1.35
C ASP A 158 0.34 12.36 0.91
N ILE A 159 0.64 13.58 1.38
CA ILE A 159 1.91 14.26 1.13
C ILE A 159 3.08 13.48 1.74
N ALA A 160 2.92 12.95 2.98
CA ALA A 160 3.94 12.14 3.63
C ALA A 160 4.26 10.87 2.83
N ILE A 161 3.22 10.20 2.30
CA ILE A 161 3.36 9.02 1.45
C ILE A 161 4.15 9.36 0.18
N VAL A 162 3.77 10.45 -0.50
CA VAL A 162 4.43 10.88 -1.73
C VAL A 162 5.88 11.27 -1.47
N GLU A 163 6.15 12.04 -0.41
CA GLU A 163 7.53 12.45 -0.09
C GLU A 163 8.39 11.26 0.33
N SER A 164 7.82 10.25 1.01
CA SER A 164 8.54 9.02 1.32
C SER A 164 8.98 8.28 0.07
N LEU A 165 8.09 8.17 -0.92
CA LEU A 165 8.42 7.59 -2.23
C LEU A 165 9.50 8.41 -2.93
N ASN A 166 9.38 9.74 -2.96
CA ASN A 166 10.36 10.62 -3.59
C ASN A 166 11.75 10.50 -2.95
N ARG A 167 11.83 10.35 -1.62
CA ARG A 167 13.10 10.14 -0.91
C ARG A 167 13.78 8.83 -1.34
N MET A 168 13.00 7.75 -1.49
CA MET A 168 13.53 6.49 -1.98
C MET A 168 13.99 6.60 -3.44
N GLU A 169 13.21 7.22 -4.29
CA GLU A 169 13.51 7.37 -5.71
C GLU A 169 14.75 8.23 -5.98
N ARG A 170 14.98 9.27 -5.17
CA ARG A 170 16.20 10.10 -5.27
C ARG A 170 17.47 9.29 -5.03
N GLU A 171 17.40 8.27 -4.18
CA GLU A 171 18.53 7.45 -3.80
C GLU A 171 18.64 6.13 -4.59
N ALA A 172 17.64 5.82 -5.40
CA ALA A 172 17.61 4.65 -6.25
C ALA A 172 18.62 4.77 -7.40
N GLY A 173 19.33 3.70 -7.69
CA GLY A 173 20.13 3.56 -8.90
C GLY A 173 19.26 3.49 -10.16
N GLU A 174 19.88 3.52 -11.34
CA GLU A 174 19.17 3.52 -12.62
C GLU A 174 18.32 2.27 -12.83
N ASP A 175 18.80 1.13 -12.34
CA ASP A 175 18.13 -0.16 -12.45
C ASP A 175 17.31 -0.55 -11.22
N ASP A 176 17.34 0.24 -10.14
CA ASP A 176 16.57 -0.03 -8.94
C ASP A 176 15.09 0.29 -9.17
N ILE A 177 14.21 -0.49 -8.53
CA ILE A 177 12.77 -0.35 -8.70
C ILE A 177 12.12 -0.08 -7.36
N VAL A 178 11.44 1.06 -7.26
CA VAL A 178 10.72 1.46 -6.04
C VAL A 178 9.22 1.21 -6.22
N PHE A 179 8.58 0.61 -5.23
CA PHE A 179 7.14 0.38 -5.21
C PHE A 179 6.57 0.35 -3.80
N ARG A 180 5.28 0.61 -3.70
CA ARG A 180 4.55 0.61 -2.42
C ARG A 180 3.90 -0.74 -2.20
N ILE A 181 4.07 -1.32 -1.02
CA ILE A 181 3.54 -2.65 -0.65
C ILE A 181 2.41 -2.58 0.37
N GLY A 182 2.33 -1.52 1.14
CA GLY A 182 1.35 -1.33 2.22
C GLY A 182 0.79 0.10 2.29
N GLY A 183 0.08 0.41 3.35
CA GLY A 183 -0.47 1.75 3.59
C GLY A 183 0.62 2.80 3.74
N ASP A 184 1.64 2.51 4.50
CA ASP A 184 2.81 3.33 4.84
C ASP A 184 4.14 2.63 4.52
N GLU A 185 4.08 1.48 3.85
CA GLU A 185 5.20 0.61 3.57
C GLU A 185 5.63 0.68 2.11
N PHE A 186 6.92 0.88 1.89
CA PHE A 186 7.56 0.97 0.58
C PHE A 186 8.75 0.04 0.51
N VAL A 187 9.07 -0.40 -0.67
CA VAL A 187 10.26 -1.20 -0.94
C VAL A 187 10.96 -0.74 -2.20
N MET A 188 12.27 -0.91 -2.20
CA MET A 188 13.11 -0.78 -3.38
C MET A 188 13.79 -2.12 -3.63
N LEU A 189 13.55 -2.74 -4.78
CA LEU A 189 14.32 -3.88 -5.22
C LEU A 189 15.58 -3.37 -5.91
N THR A 190 16.73 -3.57 -5.29
CA THR A 190 17.99 -3.16 -5.88
C THR A 190 18.38 -4.11 -7.03
N ALA A 191 19.19 -3.62 -7.94
CA ALA A 191 19.82 -4.45 -8.97
C ALA A 191 21.17 -5.05 -8.50
N SER A 192 21.44 -5.01 -7.20
CA SER A 192 22.75 -5.38 -6.64
C SER A 192 22.64 -6.54 -5.64
N GLU A 193 23.60 -7.48 -5.74
CA GLU A 193 23.82 -8.53 -4.75
C GLU A 193 24.74 -8.08 -3.60
N ASP A 194 25.22 -6.84 -3.64
CA ASP A 194 26.11 -6.27 -2.63
C ASP A 194 25.28 -5.62 -1.49
N LEU A 195 25.45 -6.14 -0.28
CA LEU A 195 24.80 -5.58 0.92
C LEU A 195 25.23 -4.13 1.16
N SER A 196 26.50 -3.80 0.93
CA SER A 196 27.02 -2.46 1.19
C SER A 196 26.36 -1.40 0.30
N TYR A 197 25.96 -1.78 -0.92
CA TYR A 197 25.17 -0.93 -1.80
C TYR A 197 23.78 -0.60 -1.20
N ALA A 198 23.07 -1.64 -0.74
CA ALA A 198 21.76 -1.47 -0.13
C ALA A 198 21.81 -0.69 1.21
N GLU A 199 22.83 -0.98 2.05
CA GLU A 199 23.08 -0.24 3.29
C GLU A 199 23.42 1.23 3.01
N GLY A 200 24.21 1.51 1.98
CA GLY A 200 24.54 2.87 1.55
C GLY A 200 23.28 3.65 1.15
N ILE A 201 22.33 3.02 0.46
CA ILE A 201 21.03 3.62 0.14
C ILE A 201 20.25 3.89 1.43
N CYS A 202 20.21 2.93 2.36
CA CYS A 202 19.51 3.11 3.64
C CYS A 202 20.03 4.32 4.41
N GLU A 203 21.35 4.49 4.49
CA GLU A 203 21.95 5.61 5.21
C GLU A 203 21.65 6.97 4.53
N ARG A 204 21.65 7.02 3.20
CA ARG A 204 21.29 8.24 2.48
C ARG A 204 19.80 8.59 2.67
N ILE A 205 18.89 7.61 2.64
CA ILE A 205 17.47 7.86 2.91
C ILE A 205 17.26 8.28 4.37
N LYS A 206 17.95 7.66 5.34
CA LYS A 206 17.92 8.06 6.77
C LYS A 206 18.35 9.50 6.99
N ALA A 207 19.27 10.02 6.19
CA ALA A 207 19.72 11.40 6.29
C ALA A 207 18.60 12.44 6.03
N TYR A 208 17.50 12.04 5.40
CA TYR A 208 16.31 12.87 5.24
C TYR A 208 15.39 12.87 6.48
N ASN A 209 15.62 11.99 7.47
CA ASN A 209 14.77 11.94 8.66
C ASN A 209 14.82 13.28 9.42
N GLY A 210 13.65 13.71 9.88
CA GLY A 210 13.47 15.02 10.50
C GLY A 210 13.21 16.17 9.53
N GLN A 211 13.50 16.03 8.24
CA GLN A 211 13.12 17.06 7.26
C GLN A 211 11.59 17.08 7.11
N PRO A 212 10.96 18.27 7.25
CA PRO A 212 9.53 18.37 7.28
C PRO A 212 8.90 18.28 5.89
N ILE A 213 7.67 17.79 5.86
CA ILE A 213 6.72 18.09 4.79
C ILE A 213 5.93 19.35 5.17
N VAL A 214 5.40 20.07 4.18
CA VAL A 214 4.61 21.28 4.43
C VAL A 214 3.16 21.03 4.01
N TYR A 215 2.23 21.25 4.95
CA TYR A 215 0.80 21.21 4.70
C TYR A 215 0.14 22.49 5.25
N GLU A 216 -0.51 23.26 4.38
CA GLU A 216 -1.17 24.55 4.73
C GLU A 216 -0.29 25.51 5.54
N GLY A 217 1.02 25.54 5.24
CA GLY A 217 2.00 26.35 5.93
C GLY A 217 2.52 25.78 7.25
N GLN A 218 2.04 24.62 7.69
CA GLN A 218 2.55 23.89 8.83
C GLN A 218 3.66 22.93 8.41
N GLU A 219 4.80 22.99 9.09
CA GLU A 219 5.88 22.02 8.93
C GLU A 219 5.63 20.79 9.82
N ILE A 220 5.62 19.60 9.19
CA ILE A 220 5.38 18.31 9.84
C ILE A 220 6.62 17.44 9.63
N PRO A 221 7.41 17.11 10.67
CA PRO A 221 8.58 16.26 10.53
C PRO A 221 8.22 14.88 9.96
N LEU A 222 8.95 14.43 8.93
CA LEU A 222 8.76 13.11 8.33
C LEU A 222 9.97 12.24 8.63
N ASN A 223 9.71 11.10 9.27
CA ASN A 223 10.72 10.09 9.60
C ASN A 223 10.33 8.74 9.00
N LEU A 224 11.32 8.00 8.56
CA LEU A 224 11.18 6.66 8.00
C LEU A 224 11.96 5.65 8.83
N TYR A 225 11.37 4.49 9.08
CA TYR A 225 12.09 3.28 9.44
C TYR A 225 12.63 2.65 8.17
N ILE A 226 13.90 2.28 8.15
CA ILE A 226 14.57 1.81 6.94
C ILE A 226 15.48 0.65 7.27
N GLY A 227 15.47 -0.37 6.44
CA GLY A 227 16.35 -1.52 6.57
C GLY A 227 16.52 -2.30 5.29
N THR A 228 17.31 -3.36 5.34
CA THR A 228 17.61 -4.22 4.18
C THR A 228 17.11 -5.65 4.38
N VAL A 229 16.68 -6.28 3.29
CA VAL A 229 16.28 -7.69 3.24
C VAL A 229 16.92 -8.35 2.04
N LYS A 230 17.64 -9.46 2.23
CA LYS A 230 18.15 -10.24 1.10
C LYS A 230 17.03 -11.03 0.46
N PHE A 231 16.92 -10.95 -0.86
CA PHE A 231 15.97 -11.74 -1.64
C PHE A 231 16.64 -13.06 -2.07
N ASP A 232 16.22 -14.18 -1.47
CA ASP A 232 16.78 -15.50 -1.75
C ASP A 232 16.18 -16.19 -3.01
N GLY A 233 15.15 -15.59 -3.59
CA GLY A 233 14.47 -16.10 -4.78
C GLY A 233 13.63 -17.36 -4.55
N THR A 234 13.45 -17.81 -3.30
CA THR A 234 12.71 -19.04 -2.98
C THR A 234 11.21 -18.82 -2.90
N GLN A 235 10.77 -17.58 -2.68
CA GLN A 235 9.36 -17.22 -2.50
C GLN A 235 8.90 -16.29 -3.64
N ILE A 236 8.48 -16.89 -4.73
CA ILE A 236 7.96 -16.17 -5.91
C ILE A 236 6.46 -15.85 -5.76
N ARG A 237 5.81 -16.30 -4.68
CA ARG A 237 4.43 -15.90 -4.40
C ARG A 237 4.43 -14.53 -3.74
N TYR A 238 3.80 -13.55 -4.37
CA TYR A 238 3.65 -12.18 -3.87
C TYR A 238 3.28 -12.12 -2.39
N LYS A 239 2.31 -12.95 -1.96
CA LYS A 239 1.85 -12.98 -0.57
C LYS A 239 2.97 -13.34 0.42
N ASP A 240 3.80 -14.29 0.07
CA ASP A 240 4.86 -14.79 0.96
C ASP A 240 6.01 -13.78 1.00
N LEU A 241 6.35 -13.18 -0.15
CA LEU A 241 7.35 -12.12 -0.22
C LEU A 241 6.91 -10.88 0.58
N PHE A 242 5.68 -10.41 0.40
CA PHE A 242 5.19 -9.25 1.13
C PHE A 242 5.07 -9.49 2.63
N ASN A 243 4.66 -10.68 3.07
CA ASN A 243 4.68 -11.06 4.48
C ASN A 243 6.11 -11.04 5.05
N GLN A 244 7.10 -11.49 4.29
CA GLN A 244 8.49 -11.46 4.71
C GLN A 244 9.01 -10.03 4.84
N LEU A 245 8.73 -9.18 3.85
CA LEU A 245 9.10 -7.76 3.86
C LEU A 245 8.43 -7.02 5.02
N HIS A 246 7.13 -7.23 5.23
CA HIS A 246 6.38 -6.66 6.33
C HIS A 246 6.95 -7.09 7.71
N ASN A 247 7.23 -8.38 7.91
CA ASN A 247 7.82 -8.87 9.15
C ASN A 247 9.19 -8.22 9.43
N ARG A 248 9.99 -7.99 8.40
CA ARG A 248 11.27 -7.28 8.55
C ARG A 248 11.09 -5.83 8.93
N ILE A 249 10.13 -5.12 8.34
CA ILE A 249 9.78 -3.76 8.73
C ILE A 249 9.44 -3.70 10.23
N LEU A 250 8.65 -4.67 10.73
CA LEU A 250 8.32 -4.77 12.16
C LEU A 250 9.54 -5.00 13.07
N GLU A 251 10.57 -5.68 12.60
CA GLU A 251 11.83 -5.84 13.34
C GLU A 251 12.58 -4.51 13.49
N TYR A 252 12.55 -3.65 12.49
CA TYR A 252 13.20 -2.33 12.52
C TYR A 252 12.41 -1.27 13.33
N LYS A 253 11.16 -1.55 13.67
CA LYS A 253 10.32 -0.68 14.54
C LYS A 253 10.57 -0.91 16.04
N LYS A 254 11.32 -1.93 16.42
CA LYS A 254 11.70 -2.23 17.80
C LYS A 254 12.95 -1.47 18.21
#